data_dd8cf4e4cd8688f03630292b54c68c04
#
_entry.id   dd8cf4e4cd8688f03630292b54c68c04
#
_cell.length_a   1.000
_cell.length_b   1.000
_cell.length_c   1.000
_cell.angle_alpha   90.00
_cell.angle_beta   90.00
_cell.angle_gamma   90.00
#
_symmetry.space_group_name_H-M   'P 1'
#
loop_
_entity.id
_entity.type
_entity.pdbx_description
1 polymer ?
#
loop_
_entity_poly.entity_id
_entity_poly.type
_entity_poly.pdbx_seq_one_letter_code
_entity_poly.pdbx_strand_id
1 'polypeptide(L)'
;MNYPFLKNLIGVPYAIIPEMAAAYMPALRGVISGLEVEAREEPLENKPFMVSAQMLSRTAEYASEGERFVAVTPMRGVMLKHDGDCGEKGTRTIANRLLAADAREDVCGHILLIESGGGQTTAVAEMTDAIAKLTKPVVAFIDGMACSAAIWVASACRKVIASHDRDRVGCVGVMMEIASLPQRAELENGEIYLRIYAEGSDEKNGDFEAALQGNVKAIQDSTLNPLAEDFKNFIKACRPGVTDEHLKGRTYFAADVVGSFIDSIGTLDTAVATVLEIVDQEEKERQQGQEAQEKSKQPHITDMSKFIFLAALLAAASVEVVDGQATLSEAQLQSIEDELARLHGLEEAAEQTKTQQQDRIQELENLLAAKGNPAAESAAGVIDEEADGNRKEDPDAPAKTTEEAFAAARKHMEIYG
;
A
#
# COMPACT_ATOMS: atom_id res chain seq x y z
N MET A 1 -17.71 4.82 -26.74
CA MET A 1 -18.23 4.81 -25.36
C MET A 1 -17.10 4.48 -24.41
N ASN A 2 -16.83 5.36 -23.47
CA ASN A 2 -15.78 5.15 -22.48
C ASN A 2 -16.46 4.65 -21.21
N TYR A 3 -16.43 3.36 -20.95
CA TYR A 3 -16.91 2.78 -19.69
C TYR A 3 -15.71 2.51 -18.78
N PRO A 4 -15.28 3.49 -17.96
CA PRO A 4 -14.14 3.32 -17.04
C PRO A 4 -14.37 2.17 -16.06
N PHE A 5 -15.63 1.95 -15.67
CA PHE A 5 -16.06 0.90 -14.77
C PHE A 5 -15.74 -0.51 -15.30
N LEU A 6 -15.99 -0.77 -16.60
CA LEU A 6 -15.73 -2.08 -17.21
C LEU A 6 -14.24 -2.44 -17.24
N LYS A 7 -13.37 -1.45 -17.46
CA LYS A 7 -11.92 -1.66 -17.41
C LYS A 7 -11.43 -2.08 -16.03
N ASN A 8 -12.18 -1.71 -14.99
CA ASN A 8 -11.84 -2.01 -13.61
C ASN A 8 -12.37 -3.38 -13.14
N LEU A 9 -13.23 -4.05 -13.92
CA LEU A 9 -13.89 -5.30 -13.51
C LEU A 9 -13.40 -6.55 -14.24
N ILE A 10 -12.70 -6.41 -15.37
CA ILE A 10 -12.29 -7.55 -16.19
C ILE A 10 -10.78 -7.77 -16.11
N GLY A 11 -10.38 -9.01 -15.82
CA GLY A 11 -8.97 -9.43 -15.89
C GLY A 11 -8.06 -8.90 -14.78
N VAL A 12 -8.64 -8.47 -13.65
CA VAL A 12 -7.87 -8.05 -12.46
C VAL A 12 -8.07 -9.05 -11.32
N PRO A 13 -7.08 -9.22 -10.43
CA PRO A 13 -7.25 -10.03 -9.22
C PRO A 13 -8.23 -9.40 -8.25
N TYR A 14 -9.11 -10.24 -7.68
CA TYR A 14 -10.09 -9.85 -6.68
C TYR A 14 -9.87 -10.59 -5.37
N ALA A 15 -10.05 -9.86 -4.30
CA ALA A 15 -10.34 -10.35 -2.98
C ALA A 15 -11.81 -9.98 -2.65
N ILE A 16 -12.78 -10.78 -3.14
CA ILE A 16 -14.23 -10.53 -3.04
C ILE A 16 -14.97 -11.84 -2.74
N ILE A 17 -16.08 -11.76 -2.00
CA ILE A 17 -16.94 -12.92 -1.79
C ILE A 17 -17.75 -13.26 -3.05
N PRO A 18 -17.97 -14.55 -3.35
CA PRO A 18 -18.65 -14.97 -4.59
C PRO A 18 -20.06 -14.40 -4.77
N GLU A 19 -20.82 -14.28 -3.69
CA GLU A 19 -22.18 -13.75 -3.73
C GLU A 19 -22.24 -12.31 -4.19
N MET A 20 -21.27 -11.48 -3.76
CA MET A 20 -21.18 -10.09 -4.19
C MET A 20 -20.70 -10.00 -5.64
N ALA A 21 -19.73 -10.81 -6.03
CA ALA A 21 -19.29 -10.90 -7.42
C ALA A 21 -20.46 -11.29 -8.33
N ALA A 22 -21.26 -12.30 -7.97
CA ALA A 22 -22.42 -12.74 -8.71
C ALA A 22 -23.51 -11.65 -8.83
N ALA A 23 -23.71 -10.82 -7.81
CA ALA A 23 -24.68 -9.73 -7.82
C ALA A 23 -24.37 -8.65 -8.87
N TYR A 24 -23.09 -8.44 -9.17
CA TYR A 24 -22.64 -7.46 -10.18
C TYR A 24 -22.65 -8.00 -11.63
N MET A 25 -22.65 -9.31 -11.82
CA MET A 25 -22.60 -9.93 -13.15
C MET A 25 -23.76 -9.50 -14.09
N PRO A 26 -25.03 -9.36 -13.63
CA PRO A 26 -26.10 -8.88 -14.50
C PRO A 26 -25.87 -7.44 -15.00
N ALA A 27 -25.40 -6.54 -14.12
CA ALA A 27 -25.09 -5.17 -14.50
C ALA A 27 -23.93 -5.13 -15.51
N LEU A 28 -22.88 -5.91 -15.27
CA LEU A 28 -21.74 -6.05 -16.17
C LEU A 28 -22.17 -6.55 -17.56
N ARG A 29 -22.99 -7.61 -17.62
CA ARG A 29 -23.55 -8.12 -18.88
C ARG A 29 -24.41 -7.09 -19.59
N GLY A 30 -25.24 -6.32 -18.85
CA GLY A 30 -26.06 -5.25 -19.39
C GLY A 30 -25.20 -4.19 -20.09
N VAL A 31 -24.14 -3.73 -19.44
CA VAL A 31 -23.22 -2.73 -20.00
C VAL A 31 -22.46 -3.28 -21.23
N ILE A 32 -21.99 -4.52 -21.17
CA ILE A 32 -21.35 -5.20 -22.32
C ILE A 32 -22.32 -5.28 -23.50
N SER A 33 -23.62 -5.49 -23.24
CA SER A 33 -24.69 -5.55 -24.26
C SER A 33 -25.14 -4.17 -24.75
N GLY A 34 -24.48 -3.07 -24.30
CA GLY A 34 -24.78 -1.71 -24.77
C GLY A 34 -25.91 -0.99 -24.02
N LEU A 35 -26.34 -1.49 -22.86
CA LEU A 35 -27.21 -0.75 -21.95
C LEU A 35 -26.48 0.50 -21.44
N GLU A 36 -27.10 1.66 -21.63
CA GLU A 36 -26.63 2.91 -21.02
C GLU A 36 -26.95 2.88 -19.53
N VAL A 37 -25.93 3.07 -18.71
CA VAL A 37 -26.07 3.26 -17.28
C VAL A 37 -26.05 4.77 -17.02
N GLU A 38 -27.16 5.29 -16.49
CA GLU A 38 -27.19 6.67 -16.03
C GLU A 38 -26.30 6.81 -14.79
N ALA A 39 -25.44 7.84 -14.81
CA ALA A 39 -24.64 8.20 -13.65
C ALA A 39 -25.57 8.55 -12.48
N ARG A 40 -25.36 7.91 -11.33
CA ARG A 40 -26.12 8.17 -10.11
C ARG A 40 -25.31 9.01 -9.13
N GLU A 41 -26.01 9.87 -8.41
CA GLU A 41 -25.38 10.55 -7.26
C GLU A 41 -25.06 9.55 -6.16
N GLU A 42 -24.01 9.88 -5.39
CA GLU A 42 -23.64 9.10 -4.21
C GLU A 42 -24.80 9.11 -3.19
N PRO A 43 -25.25 7.93 -2.71
CA PRO A 43 -26.27 7.84 -1.67
C PRO A 43 -25.82 8.57 -0.39
N LEU A 44 -26.75 9.17 0.33
CA LEU A 44 -26.45 9.90 1.57
C LEU A 44 -25.75 9.04 2.61
N GLU A 45 -26.12 7.77 2.69
CA GLU A 45 -25.51 6.76 3.58
C GLU A 45 -24.03 6.50 3.32
N ASN A 46 -23.53 6.84 2.11
CA ASN A 46 -22.13 6.71 1.74
C ASN A 46 -21.32 8.01 1.96
N LYS A 47 -21.97 9.09 2.37
CA LYS A 47 -21.29 10.34 2.67
C LYS A 47 -20.68 10.31 4.07
N PRO A 48 -19.46 10.83 4.24
CA PRO A 48 -18.87 10.98 5.57
C PRO A 48 -19.73 11.89 6.47
N PHE A 49 -19.73 11.57 7.77
CA PHE A 49 -20.42 12.40 8.78
C PHE A 49 -19.58 12.49 10.05
N MET A 50 -19.93 13.42 10.91
CA MET A 50 -19.26 13.67 12.18
C MET A 50 -20.16 13.28 13.35
N VAL A 51 -19.57 12.65 14.36
CA VAL A 51 -20.22 12.36 15.63
C VAL A 51 -19.54 13.19 16.70
N SER A 52 -20.32 14.01 17.44
CA SER A 52 -19.79 14.81 18.53
C SER A 52 -19.37 13.91 19.70
N ALA A 53 -18.13 14.05 20.15
CA ALA A 53 -17.62 13.34 21.32
C ALA A 53 -18.44 13.64 22.59
N GLN A 54 -19.03 14.82 22.68
CA GLN A 54 -19.83 15.27 23.84
C GLN A 54 -21.18 14.57 23.91
N MET A 55 -21.77 14.11 22.80
CA MET A 55 -23.06 13.40 22.80
C MET A 55 -23.00 12.05 23.49
N LEU A 56 -21.83 11.41 23.57
CA LEU A 56 -21.65 10.10 24.19
C LEU A 56 -21.07 10.15 25.59
N SER A 57 -20.45 11.26 25.96
CA SER A 57 -19.90 11.48 27.31
C SER A 57 -21.03 11.86 28.28
N ARG A 58 -21.50 10.86 29.03
CA ARG A 58 -22.39 11.10 30.15
C ARG A 58 -21.67 11.66 31.38
N THR A 59 -20.39 11.81 31.39
CA THR A 59 -19.56 12.35 32.47
C THR A 59 -19.03 13.71 32.07
N ALA A 60 -19.23 14.70 32.95
CA ALA A 60 -18.88 16.10 32.77
C ALA A 60 -17.36 16.40 32.64
N GLU A 61 -16.51 15.38 32.60
CA GLU A 61 -15.05 15.53 32.52
C GLU A 61 -14.53 15.90 31.10
N TYR A 62 -15.36 15.76 30.06
CA TYR A 62 -15.01 16.13 28.69
C TYR A 62 -15.41 17.57 28.30
N ALA A 63 -15.77 18.38 29.23
CA ALA A 63 -16.10 19.78 29.00
C ALA A 63 -14.85 20.68 28.92
N SER A 64 -13.84 20.28 28.16
CA SER A 64 -12.68 21.12 27.88
C SER A 64 -12.73 21.70 26.47
N GLU A 65 -12.74 23.02 26.42
CA GLU A 65 -12.43 23.95 25.34
C GLU A 65 -12.45 23.39 23.90
N GLY A 66 -13.65 23.41 23.28
CA GLY A 66 -13.86 23.12 21.87
C GLY A 66 -14.64 21.83 21.63
N GLU A 67 -15.56 21.87 20.68
CA GLU A 67 -16.31 20.70 20.26
C GLU A 67 -15.38 19.74 19.51
N ARG A 68 -15.23 18.51 20.02
CA ARG A 68 -14.40 17.45 19.38
C ARG A 68 -15.29 16.46 18.65
N PHE A 69 -14.86 16.04 17.46
CA PHE A 69 -15.62 15.11 16.63
C PHE A 69 -14.83 13.85 16.31
N VAL A 70 -15.55 12.74 16.22
CA VAL A 70 -15.09 11.53 15.57
C VAL A 70 -15.63 11.52 14.15
N ALA A 71 -14.75 11.46 13.16
CA ALA A 71 -15.11 11.43 11.74
C ALA A 71 -15.49 10.00 11.34
N VAL A 72 -16.69 9.80 10.83
CA VAL A 72 -17.16 8.51 10.32
C VAL A 72 -17.09 8.53 8.80
N THR A 73 -16.30 7.63 8.23
CA THR A 73 -16.12 7.48 6.78
C THR A 73 -16.67 6.13 6.33
N PRO A 74 -17.77 6.09 5.58
CA PRO A 74 -18.32 4.84 5.04
C PRO A 74 -17.44 4.24 3.93
N MET A 75 -17.30 2.90 3.95
CA MET A 75 -16.73 2.06 2.90
C MET A 75 -17.70 0.92 2.63
N ARG A 76 -18.59 1.12 1.65
CA ARG A 76 -19.71 0.20 1.37
C ARG A 76 -19.65 -0.35 -0.06
N GLY A 77 -20.17 -1.56 -0.23
CA GLY A 77 -20.26 -2.23 -1.52
C GLY A 77 -18.94 -2.84 -1.99
N VAL A 78 -18.76 -3.02 -3.30
CA VAL A 78 -17.54 -3.57 -3.90
C VAL A 78 -16.42 -2.55 -3.83
N MET A 79 -15.28 -2.96 -3.32
CA MET A 79 -14.08 -2.12 -3.27
C MET A 79 -13.44 -2.01 -4.65
N LEU A 80 -13.56 -0.84 -5.25
CA LEU A 80 -12.89 -0.44 -6.49
C LEU A 80 -11.83 0.61 -6.18
N LYS A 81 -10.77 0.68 -6.99
CA LYS A 81 -9.74 1.70 -6.82
C LYS A 81 -10.25 3.10 -7.15
N HIS A 82 -11.06 3.21 -8.19
CA HIS A 82 -11.63 4.46 -8.71
C HIS A 82 -13.14 4.49 -8.52
N ASP A 83 -13.72 5.68 -8.51
CA ASP A 83 -15.18 5.86 -8.43
C ASP A 83 -15.88 5.13 -9.57
N GLY A 84 -17.01 4.51 -9.26
CA GLY A 84 -17.89 3.88 -10.24
C GLY A 84 -18.92 4.86 -10.81
N ASP A 85 -19.56 4.44 -11.92
CA ASP A 85 -20.55 5.27 -12.63
C ASP A 85 -21.93 5.27 -11.95
N CYS A 86 -22.17 4.34 -11.02
CA CYS A 86 -23.45 4.20 -10.29
C CYS A 86 -23.45 4.84 -8.89
N GLY A 87 -22.48 5.73 -8.62
CA GLY A 87 -22.38 6.46 -7.35
C GLY A 87 -21.47 5.79 -6.32
N GLU A 88 -20.93 4.61 -6.63
CA GLU A 88 -19.94 3.94 -5.77
C GLU A 88 -18.66 4.78 -5.70
N LYS A 89 -18.13 4.92 -4.48
CA LYS A 89 -16.84 5.61 -4.26
C LYS A 89 -15.70 4.63 -4.23
N GLY A 90 -14.69 4.93 -5.05
CA GLY A 90 -13.44 4.19 -5.06
C GLY A 90 -12.63 4.42 -3.78
N THR A 91 -11.78 3.46 -3.47
CA THR A 91 -10.94 3.53 -2.26
C THR A 91 -10.01 4.73 -2.26
N ARG A 92 -9.59 5.24 -3.43
CA ARG A 92 -8.83 6.50 -3.54
C ARG A 92 -9.63 7.69 -3.02
N THR A 93 -10.91 7.80 -3.36
CA THR A 93 -11.80 8.86 -2.87
C THR A 93 -12.03 8.72 -1.37
N ILE A 94 -12.25 7.48 -0.87
CA ILE A 94 -12.46 7.19 0.55
C ILE A 94 -11.19 7.52 1.35
N ALA A 95 -10.01 7.13 0.87
CA ALA A 95 -8.72 7.44 1.47
C ALA A 95 -8.49 8.97 1.58
N ASN A 96 -8.79 9.71 0.52
CA ASN A 96 -8.69 11.18 0.54
C ASN A 96 -9.64 11.82 1.56
N ARG A 97 -10.84 11.26 1.75
CA ARG A 97 -11.80 11.70 2.79
C ARG A 97 -11.26 11.51 4.19
N LEU A 98 -10.63 10.35 4.47
CA LEU A 98 -9.97 10.08 5.75
C LEU A 98 -8.85 11.07 6.00
N LEU A 99 -7.95 11.27 5.04
CA LEU A 99 -6.84 12.22 5.17
C LEU A 99 -7.31 13.68 5.32
N ALA A 100 -8.37 14.06 4.60
CA ALA A 100 -8.95 15.41 4.73
C ALA A 100 -9.60 15.62 6.11
N ALA A 101 -10.24 14.59 6.67
CA ALA A 101 -10.79 14.66 8.02
C ALA A 101 -9.68 14.68 9.09
N ASP A 102 -8.57 13.93 8.86
CA ASP A 102 -7.43 13.90 9.78
C ASP A 102 -6.74 15.27 9.91
N ALA A 103 -6.72 16.05 8.83
CA ALA A 103 -6.16 17.39 8.81
C ALA A 103 -6.98 18.44 9.58
N ARG A 104 -8.20 18.13 10.03
CA ARG A 104 -9.05 19.05 10.78
C ARG A 104 -8.67 19.05 12.26
N GLU A 105 -8.59 20.21 12.86
CA GLU A 105 -8.24 20.37 14.29
C GLU A 105 -9.35 19.88 15.24
N ASP A 106 -10.62 20.01 14.81
CA ASP A 106 -11.78 19.59 15.60
C ASP A 106 -12.06 18.08 15.54
N VAL A 107 -11.38 17.32 14.68
CA VAL A 107 -11.47 15.85 14.63
C VAL A 107 -10.43 15.25 15.57
N CYS A 108 -10.84 14.37 16.47
CA CYS A 108 -9.94 13.68 17.41
C CYS A 108 -9.62 12.22 17.00
N GLY A 109 -10.42 11.62 16.11
CA GLY A 109 -10.20 10.26 15.63
C GLY A 109 -11.20 9.86 14.57
N HIS A 110 -11.09 8.63 14.08
CA HIS A 110 -11.83 8.15 12.92
C HIS A 110 -12.55 6.84 13.19
N ILE A 111 -13.70 6.67 12.54
CA ILE A 111 -14.34 5.38 12.35
C ILE A 111 -14.41 5.12 10.85
N LEU A 112 -13.86 3.99 10.43
CA LEU A 112 -14.10 3.43 9.10
C LEU A 112 -15.31 2.50 9.19
N LEU A 113 -16.46 2.96 8.70
CA LEU A 113 -17.71 2.21 8.70
C LEU A 113 -17.75 1.27 7.49
N ILE A 114 -17.69 -0.03 7.73
CA ILE A 114 -17.47 -1.04 6.69
C ILE A 114 -18.70 -1.91 6.48
N GLU A 115 -19.20 -1.95 5.25
CA GLU A 115 -20.20 -2.92 4.78
C GLU A 115 -19.78 -3.41 3.39
N SER A 116 -18.85 -4.35 3.33
CA SER A 116 -18.23 -4.76 2.07
C SER A 116 -17.83 -6.24 2.06
N GLY A 117 -18.12 -6.89 0.95
CA GLY A 117 -17.63 -8.25 0.65
C GLY A 117 -16.23 -8.28 0.04
N GLY A 118 -15.55 -7.14 -0.04
CA GLY A 118 -14.26 -7.01 -0.68
C GLY A 118 -14.30 -6.42 -2.08
N GLY A 119 -13.27 -6.66 -2.87
CA GLY A 119 -13.13 -6.11 -4.22
C GLY A 119 -11.75 -6.30 -4.82
N GLN A 120 -11.30 -5.33 -5.59
CA GLN A 120 -10.00 -5.36 -6.25
C GLN A 120 -8.84 -5.38 -5.24
N THR A 121 -7.85 -6.22 -5.46
CA THR A 121 -6.62 -6.23 -4.63
C THR A 121 -5.87 -4.90 -4.71
N THR A 122 -5.88 -4.25 -5.87
CA THR A 122 -5.26 -2.92 -6.07
C THR A 122 -5.96 -1.78 -5.32
N ALA A 123 -7.20 -2.01 -4.86
CA ALA A 123 -7.94 -1.04 -4.05
C ALA A 123 -7.50 -1.03 -2.57
N VAL A 124 -6.85 -2.09 -2.10
CA VAL A 124 -6.44 -2.25 -0.70
C VAL A 124 -5.32 -1.28 -0.33
N ALA A 125 -4.29 -1.17 -1.16
CA ALA A 125 -3.12 -0.33 -0.89
C ALA A 125 -3.49 1.14 -0.65
N GLU A 126 -4.41 1.71 -1.42
CA GLU A 126 -4.87 3.10 -1.25
C GLU A 126 -5.42 3.34 0.16
N MET A 127 -6.14 2.35 0.73
CA MET A 127 -6.71 2.45 2.07
C MET A 127 -5.69 2.19 3.17
N THR A 128 -4.89 1.13 3.06
CA THR A 128 -3.88 0.79 4.08
C THR A 128 -2.81 1.86 4.19
N ASP A 129 -2.38 2.45 3.05
CA ASP A 129 -1.43 3.55 3.02
C ASP A 129 -2.01 4.84 3.62
N ALA A 130 -3.31 5.10 3.39
CA ALA A 130 -3.97 6.24 4.01
C ALA A 130 -4.07 6.05 5.53
N ILE A 131 -4.53 4.88 5.99
CA ILE A 131 -4.64 4.55 7.42
C ILE A 131 -3.28 4.67 8.11
N ALA A 132 -2.20 4.20 7.49
CA ALA A 132 -0.85 4.32 8.04
C ALA A 132 -0.34 5.77 8.15
N LYS A 133 -0.89 6.71 7.37
CA LYS A 133 -0.54 8.14 7.40
C LYS A 133 -1.38 8.95 8.37
N LEU A 134 -2.49 8.40 8.87
CA LEU A 134 -3.32 9.12 9.84
C LEU A 134 -2.53 9.40 11.11
N THR A 135 -2.68 10.60 11.61
CA THR A 135 -2.09 11.05 12.88
C THR A 135 -2.99 10.76 14.07
N LYS A 136 -4.27 10.49 13.81
CA LYS A 136 -5.31 10.22 14.79
C LYS A 136 -5.77 8.77 14.69
N PRO A 137 -6.21 8.15 15.79
CA PRO A 137 -6.60 6.74 15.81
C PRO A 137 -7.79 6.46 14.89
N VAL A 138 -7.78 5.31 14.23
CA VAL A 138 -8.89 4.81 13.43
C VAL A 138 -9.38 3.46 13.94
N VAL A 139 -10.68 3.34 14.13
CA VAL A 139 -11.39 2.11 14.49
C VAL A 139 -12.24 1.66 13.30
N ALA A 140 -12.15 0.40 12.92
CA ALA A 140 -13.07 -0.19 11.95
C ALA A 140 -14.36 -0.61 12.66
N PHE A 141 -15.50 -0.18 12.14
CA PHE A 141 -16.81 -0.61 12.56
C PHE A 141 -17.50 -1.37 11.43
N ILE A 142 -17.74 -2.65 11.65
CA ILE A 142 -18.35 -3.54 10.65
C ILE A 142 -19.86 -3.50 10.83
N ASP A 143 -20.57 -3.14 9.75
CA ASP A 143 -22.02 -3.06 9.69
C ASP A 143 -22.53 -4.12 8.69
N GLY A 144 -22.71 -5.34 9.15
CA GLY A 144 -23.14 -6.49 8.36
C GLY A 144 -22.00 -7.36 7.82
N MET A 145 -21.00 -6.78 7.15
CA MET A 145 -19.88 -7.58 6.66
C MET A 145 -18.59 -6.79 6.43
N ALA A 146 -17.46 -7.48 6.67
CA ALA A 146 -16.13 -7.11 6.19
C ALA A 146 -15.39 -8.36 5.74
N CYS A 147 -15.48 -8.68 4.46
CA CYS A 147 -14.90 -9.89 3.91
C CYS A 147 -13.79 -9.57 2.89
N SER A 148 -12.80 -10.45 2.78
CA SER A 148 -11.78 -10.43 1.75
C SER A 148 -11.01 -9.10 1.74
N ALA A 149 -10.95 -8.30 0.68
CA ALA A 149 -10.27 -7.01 0.67
C ALA A 149 -10.75 -6.07 1.80
N ALA A 150 -12.01 -6.16 2.23
CA ALA A 150 -12.54 -5.33 3.29
C ALA A 150 -11.98 -5.67 4.68
N ILE A 151 -11.82 -6.97 5.01
CA ILE A 151 -11.17 -7.36 6.26
C ILE A 151 -9.66 -7.10 6.22
N TRP A 152 -9.06 -7.11 5.03
CA TRP A 152 -7.66 -6.68 4.86
C TRP A 152 -7.49 -5.22 5.31
N VAL A 153 -8.34 -4.32 4.80
CA VAL A 153 -8.33 -2.90 5.19
C VAL A 153 -8.71 -2.72 6.67
N ALA A 154 -9.76 -3.40 7.15
CA ALA A 154 -10.18 -3.32 8.55
C ALA A 154 -9.05 -3.70 9.52
N SER A 155 -8.22 -4.68 9.13
CA SER A 155 -7.11 -5.16 9.94
C SER A 155 -6.00 -4.11 10.15
N ALA A 156 -5.91 -3.11 9.27
CA ALA A 156 -5.00 -1.98 9.45
C ALA A 156 -5.43 -0.99 10.55
N CYS A 157 -6.70 -1.04 10.97
CA CYS A 157 -7.22 -0.16 12.00
C CYS A 157 -6.77 -0.62 13.41
N ARG A 158 -6.74 0.32 14.35
CA ARG A 158 -6.33 0.08 15.75
C ARG A 158 -7.21 -0.96 16.44
N LYS A 159 -8.52 -0.90 16.19
CA LYS A 159 -9.53 -1.84 16.68
C LYS A 159 -10.50 -2.17 15.56
N VAL A 160 -11.09 -3.35 15.64
CA VAL A 160 -12.16 -3.80 14.75
C VAL A 160 -13.34 -4.24 15.59
N ILE A 161 -14.48 -3.59 15.41
CA ILE A 161 -15.72 -3.84 16.16
C ILE A 161 -16.79 -4.25 15.16
N ALA A 162 -17.47 -5.36 15.42
CA ALA A 162 -18.63 -5.78 14.62
C ALA A 162 -19.93 -5.28 15.26
N SER A 163 -20.92 -4.93 14.45
CA SER A 163 -22.22 -4.42 14.92
C SER A 163 -23.06 -5.51 15.57
N HIS A 164 -22.94 -6.72 15.05
CA HIS A 164 -23.71 -7.89 15.48
C HIS A 164 -22.88 -9.17 15.48
N ASP A 165 -23.31 -10.14 16.29
CA ASP A 165 -22.73 -11.48 16.37
C ASP A 165 -22.81 -12.27 15.05
N ARG A 166 -23.75 -11.91 14.17
CA ARG A 166 -23.99 -12.51 12.87
C ARG A 166 -23.34 -11.78 11.69
N ASP A 167 -22.65 -10.71 11.93
CA ASP A 167 -21.85 -10.04 10.89
C ASP A 167 -20.84 -11.02 10.29
N ARG A 168 -20.58 -10.87 9.00
CA ARG A 168 -19.70 -11.77 8.26
C ARG A 168 -18.31 -11.19 8.13
N VAL A 169 -17.29 -11.97 8.50
CA VAL A 169 -15.88 -11.55 8.42
C VAL A 169 -15.00 -12.68 7.89
N GLY A 170 -13.79 -12.34 7.43
CA GLY A 170 -12.82 -13.31 6.94
C GLY A 170 -12.77 -13.37 5.42
N CYS A 171 -12.90 -14.56 4.83
CA CYS A 171 -12.73 -14.80 3.39
C CYS A 171 -11.34 -14.36 2.88
N VAL A 172 -10.29 -14.72 3.63
CA VAL A 172 -8.90 -14.35 3.30
C VAL A 172 -8.41 -15.20 2.14
N GLY A 173 -8.37 -14.60 0.96
CA GLY A 173 -7.95 -15.26 -0.28
C GLY A 173 -8.09 -14.34 -1.48
N VAL A 174 -7.48 -14.74 -2.59
CA VAL A 174 -7.49 -14.00 -3.86
C VAL A 174 -8.01 -14.92 -4.96
N MET A 175 -8.89 -14.41 -5.78
CA MET A 175 -9.42 -15.11 -6.96
C MET A 175 -9.35 -14.22 -8.20
N MET A 176 -9.40 -14.84 -9.35
CA MET A 176 -9.58 -14.16 -10.62
C MET A 176 -10.63 -14.91 -11.43
N GLU A 177 -11.56 -14.18 -11.99
CA GLU A 177 -12.51 -14.70 -12.95
C GLU A 177 -12.09 -14.27 -14.36
N ILE A 178 -11.95 -15.23 -15.25
CA ILE A 178 -11.51 -15.02 -16.61
C ILE A 178 -12.63 -15.41 -17.55
N ALA A 179 -13.11 -14.43 -18.31
CA ALA A 179 -14.00 -14.66 -19.44
C ALA A 179 -13.35 -14.11 -20.71
N SER A 180 -13.22 -14.90 -21.75
CA SER A 180 -12.61 -14.49 -23.00
C SER A 180 -13.26 -15.17 -24.20
N LEU A 181 -13.13 -14.53 -25.35
CA LEU A 181 -13.45 -15.12 -26.63
C LEU A 181 -12.24 -15.90 -27.15
N PRO A 182 -12.45 -16.95 -27.98
CA PRO A 182 -11.38 -17.60 -28.71
C PRO A 182 -10.50 -16.58 -29.46
N GLN A 183 -9.28 -16.96 -29.81
CA GLN A 183 -8.37 -16.10 -30.59
C GLN A 183 -9.03 -15.51 -31.86
N ARG A 184 -9.91 -16.30 -32.48
CA ARG A 184 -10.80 -15.87 -33.54
C ARG A 184 -12.21 -16.32 -33.21
N ALA A 185 -13.12 -15.38 -33.09
CA ALA A 185 -14.55 -15.62 -32.88
C ALA A 185 -15.36 -14.76 -33.83
N GLU A 186 -16.46 -15.30 -34.33
CA GLU A 186 -17.49 -14.57 -35.03
C GLU A 186 -18.67 -14.41 -34.06
N LEU A 187 -19.05 -13.17 -33.81
CA LEU A 187 -20.13 -12.85 -32.91
C LEU A 187 -21.48 -12.97 -33.64
N GLU A 188 -22.58 -13.09 -32.89
CA GLU A 188 -23.94 -13.24 -33.44
C GLU A 188 -24.35 -12.07 -34.34
N ASN A 189 -23.76 -10.90 -34.14
CA ASN A 189 -24.01 -9.70 -34.98
C ASN A 189 -23.12 -9.67 -36.24
N GLY A 190 -22.33 -10.72 -36.53
CA GLY A 190 -21.45 -10.83 -37.67
C GLY A 190 -20.07 -10.12 -37.50
N GLU A 191 -19.79 -9.52 -36.34
CA GLU A 191 -18.45 -8.97 -36.05
C GLU A 191 -17.45 -10.08 -35.85
N ILE A 192 -16.26 -9.87 -36.38
CA ILE A 192 -15.13 -10.81 -36.21
C ILE A 192 -14.21 -10.25 -35.12
N TYR A 193 -14.09 -10.99 -34.02
CA TYR A 193 -13.07 -10.74 -33.00
C TYR A 193 -11.79 -11.48 -33.38
N LEU A 194 -10.66 -10.77 -33.40
CA LEU A 194 -9.37 -11.34 -33.70
C LEU A 194 -8.30 -10.79 -32.75
N ARG A 195 -7.57 -11.68 -32.08
CA ARG A 195 -6.43 -11.33 -31.22
C ARG A 195 -5.14 -11.71 -31.93
N ILE A 196 -4.28 -10.72 -32.16
CA ILE A 196 -3.01 -10.87 -32.86
C ILE A 196 -1.90 -10.36 -31.97
N TYR A 197 -0.84 -11.16 -31.81
CA TYR A 197 0.38 -10.79 -31.11
C TYR A 197 1.49 -10.49 -32.14
N ALA A 198 2.39 -9.57 -31.78
CA ALA A 198 3.58 -9.31 -32.57
C ALA A 198 4.56 -10.50 -32.49
N GLU A 199 5.43 -10.66 -33.50
CA GLU A 199 6.53 -11.61 -33.41
C GLU A 199 7.42 -11.30 -32.22
N GLY A 200 7.91 -12.33 -31.51
CA GLY A 200 8.72 -12.18 -30.28
C GLY A 200 7.93 -11.71 -29.04
N SER A 201 6.60 -11.70 -29.09
CA SER A 201 5.74 -11.41 -27.93
C SER A 201 5.06 -12.68 -27.40
N ASP A 202 5.76 -13.80 -27.42
CA ASP A 202 5.21 -15.13 -27.11
C ASP A 202 4.75 -15.26 -25.66
N GLU A 203 5.39 -14.54 -24.73
CA GLU A 203 5.02 -14.52 -23.32
C GLU A 203 3.92 -13.50 -23.00
N LYS A 204 3.56 -12.63 -23.95
CA LYS A 204 2.50 -11.65 -23.72
C LYS A 204 1.15 -12.34 -23.50
N ASN A 205 0.61 -12.20 -22.32
CA ASN A 205 -0.59 -12.90 -21.86
C ASN A 205 -0.44 -14.45 -21.82
N GLY A 206 0.77 -14.99 -21.79
CA GLY A 206 1.03 -16.42 -21.80
C GLY A 206 0.32 -17.18 -20.69
N ASP A 207 0.38 -16.65 -19.45
CA ASP A 207 -0.30 -17.24 -18.28
C ASP A 207 -1.82 -17.24 -18.44
N PHE A 208 -2.36 -16.17 -19.03
CA PHE A 208 -3.79 -16.01 -19.30
C PHE A 208 -4.28 -16.97 -20.40
N GLU A 209 -3.54 -17.07 -21.50
CA GLU A 209 -3.85 -18.01 -22.58
C GLU A 209 -3.75 -19.47 -22.10
N ALA A 210 -2.75 -19.78 -21.27
CA ALA A 210 -2.62 -21.10 -20.66
C ALA A 210 -3.82 -21.43 -19.74
N ALA A 211 -4.28 -20.45 -18.96
CA ALA A 211 -5.44 -20.61 -18.10
C ALA A 211 -6.73 -20.85 -18.89
N LEU A 212 -6.94 -20.19 -20.03
CA LEU A 212 -8.07 -20.44 -20.93
C LEU A 212 -8.08 -21.87 -21.50
N GLN A 213 -6.91 -22.51 -21.60
CA GLN A 213 -6.74 -23.89 -22.01
C GLN A 213 -6.81 -24.90 -20.85
N GLY A 214 -7.12 -24.43 -19.63
CA GLY A 214 -7.24 -25.24 -18.43
C GLY A 214 -5.94 -25.37 -17.61
N ASN A 215 -4.82 -24.80 -18.05
CA ASN A 215 -3.58 -24.75 -17.27
C ASN A 215 -3.54 -23.47 -16.42
N VAL A 216 -4.17 -23.51 -15.25
CA VAL A 216 -4.27 -22.35 -14.33
C VAL A 216 -3.02 -22.14 -13.48
N LYS A 217 -2.10 -23.12 -13.46
CA LYS A 217 -0.95 -23.11 -12.55
C LYS A 217 -0.04 -21.89 -12.76
N ALA A 218 0.20 -21.51 -14.01
CA ALA A 218 1.06 -20.36 -14.32
C ALA A 218 0.51 -19.08 -13.69
N ILE A 219 -0.78 -18.78 -13.88
CA ILE A 219 -1.40 -17.58 -13.33
C ILE A 219 -1.56 -17.65 -11.79
N GLN A 220 -1.73 -18.86 -11.24
CA GLN A 220 -1.69 -19.06 -9.79
C GLN A 220 -0.33 -18.67 -9.22
N ASP A 221 0.76 -19.18 -9.81
CA ASP A 221 2.11 -19.00 -9.28
C ASP A 221 2.63 -17.58 -9.54
N SER A 222 2.35 -16.99 -10.70
CA SER A 222 2.83 -15.65 -11.06
C SER A 222 2.04 -14.51 -10.42
N THR A 223 0.75 -14.70 -10.15
CA THR A 223 -0.15 -13.60 -9.75
C THR A 223 -0.93 -13.87 -8.47
N LEU A 224 -1.68 -14.99 -8.40
CA LEU A 224 -2.65 -15.17 -7.32
C LEU A 224 -1.98 -15.58 -5.99
N ASN A 225 -1.00 -16.50 -6.04
CA ASN A 225 -0.33 -16.96 -4.83
C ASN A 225 0.48 -15.84 -4.15
N PRO A 226 1.28 -15.02 -4.85
CA PRO A 226 1.97 -13.88 -4.23
C PRO A 226 0.99 -12.92 -3.54
N LEU A 227 -0.09 -12.52 -4.20
CA LEU A 227 -1.10 -11.64 -3.61
C LEU A 227 -1.81 -12.26 -2.41
N ALA A 228 -2.08 -13.57 -2.45
CA ALA A 228 -2.69 -14.30 -1.33
C ALA A 228 -1.72 -14.39 -0.13
N GLU A 229 -0.44 -14.57 -0.36
CA GLU A 229 0.58 -14.57 0.70
C GLU A 229 0.75 -13.17 1.31
N ASP A 230 0.78 -12.09 0.51
CA ASP A 230 0.81 -10.72 1.01
C ASP A 230 -0.40 -10.45 1.92
N PHE A 231 -1.59 -10.87 1.49
CA PHE A 231 -2.81 -10.73 2.28
C PHE A 231 -2.70 -11.46 3.64
N LYS A 232 -2.32 -12.75 3.62
CA LYS A 232 -2.19 -13.56 4.84
C LYS A 232 -1.15 -12.97 5.79
N ASN A 233 0.01 -12.55 5.26
CA ASN A 233 1.09 -11.99 6.06
C ASN A 233 0.67 -10.67 6.72
N PHE A 234 -0.02 -9.80 5.98
CA PHE A 234 -0.56 -8.55 6.51
C PHE A 234 -1.55 -8.81 7.66
N ILE A 235 -2.51 -9.72 7.45
CA ILE A 235 -3.47 -10.07 8.50
C ILE A 235 -2.77 -10.59 9.76
N LYS A 236 -1.82 -11.52 9.61
CA LYS A 236 -1.06 -12.05 10.75
C LYS A 236 -0.29 -10.97 11.50
N ALA A 237 0.30 -10.03 10.79
CA ALA A 237 1.03 -8.93 11.39
C ALA A 237 0.11 -7.99 12.20
N CYS A 238 -1.07 -7.68 11.68
CA CYS A 238 -2.02 -6.76 12.31
C CYS A 238 -2.91 -7.43 13.36
N ARG A 239 -3.18 -8.73 13.24
CA ARG A 239 -4.13 -9.52 14.05
C ARG A 239 -3.47 -10.80 14.57
N PRO A 240 -2.70 -10.73 15.68
CA PRO A 240 -1.94 -11.88 16.19
C PRO A 240 -2.79 -13.08 16.63
N GLY A 241 -4.09 -12.87 16.91
CA GLY A 241 -5.05 -13.94 17.23
C GLY A 241 -5.53 -14.76 16.03
N VAL A 242 -5.18 -14.35 14.80
CA VAL A 242 -5.56 -15.07 13.58
C VAL A 242 -4.62 -16.25 13.37
N THR A 243 -5.20 -17.44 13.18
CA THR A 243 -4.48 -18.69 12.91
C THR A 243 -4.49 -19.03 11.42
N ASP A 244 -3.65 -19.99 11.01
CA ASP A 244 -3.62 -20.47 9.62
C ASP A 244 -4.97 -21.06 9.16
N GLU A 245 -5.77 -21.60 10.08
CA GLU A 245 -7.11 -22.11 9.77
C GLU A 245 -8.04 -20.97 9.32
N HIS A 246 -7.91 -19.79 9.91
CA HIS A 246 -8.68 -18.60 9.54
C HIS A 246 -8.33 -18.08 8.13
N LEU A 247 -7.16 -18.45 7.58
CA LEU A 247 -6.60 -17.89 6.34
C LEU A 247 -6.85 -18.74 5.09
N LYS A 248 -7.82 -19.66 5.16
CA LYS A 248 -8.15 -20.59 4.07
C LYS A 248 -9.34 -20.17 3.20
N GLY A 249 -9.68 -18.88 3.19
CA GLY A 249 -10.76 -18.34 2.36
C GLY A 249 -12.16 -18.50 2.94
N ARG A 250 -12.30 -19.01 4.16
CA ARG A 250 -13.59 -19.20 4.81
C ARG A 250 -14.14 -17.89 5.37
N THR A 251 -15.46 -17.73 5.30
CA THR A 251 -16.21 -16.68 5.99
C THR A 251 -16.71 -17.20 7.34
N TYR A 252 -16.64 -16.34 8.35
CA TYR A 252 -17.05 -16.63 9.73
C TYR A 252 -18.12 -15.65 10.17
N PHE A 253 -18.91 -16.02 11.19
CA PHE A 253 -19.68 -15.03 11.94
C PHE A 253 -18.77 -14.30 12.94
N ALA A 254 -19.10 -13.05 13.21
CA ALA A 254 -18.32 -12.20 14.12
C ALA A 254 -18.14 -12.85 15.50
N ALA A 255 -19.20 -13.46 16.04
CA ALA A 255 -19.16 -14.15 17.33
C ALA A 255 -18.09 -15.24 17.41
N ASP A 256 -17.79 -15.92 16.28
CA ASP A 256 -16.87 -17.07 16.24
C ASP A 256 -15.38 -16.61 16.16
N VAL A 257 -15.12 -15.33 15.94
CA VAL A 257 -13.78 -14.80 15.63
C VAL A 257 -13.42 -13.55 16.46
N VAL A 258 -14.10 -13.35 17.58
CA VAL A 258 -13.68 -12.38 18.60
C VAL A 258 -12.31 -12.77 19.16
N GLY A 259 -11.41 -11.81 19.26
CA GLY A 259 -10.02 -12.04 19.67
C GLY A 259 -9.10 -12.51 18.52
N SER A 260 -9.65 -12.66 17.30
CA SER A 260 -8.86 -12.93 16.10
C SER A 260 -9.04 -11.82 15.05
N PHE A 261 -10.04 -11.93 14.15
CA PHE A 261 -10.29 -10.87 13.17
C PHE A 261 -10.88 -9.61 13.76
N ILE A 262 -11.70 -9.74 14.80
CA ILE A 262 -12.35 -8.61 15.48
C ILE A 262 -11.99 -8.58 16.97
N ASP A 263 -12.01 -7.38 17.56
CA ASP A 263 -11.71 -7.17 18.97
C ASP A 263 -12.95 -7.35 19.84
N SER A 264 -14.12 -6.87 19.37
CA SER A 264 -15.37 -6.93 20.12
C SER A 264 -16.60 -6.80 19.22
N ILE A 265 -17.77 -7.02 19.82
CA ILE A 265 -19.08 -6.76 19.21
C ILE A 265 -19.72 -5.63 20.01
N GLY A 266 -20.28 -4.63 19.32
CA GLY A 266 -20.90 -3.46 19.93
C GLY A 266 -21.60 -2.56 18.94
N THR A 267 -22.14 -1.45 19.42
CA THR A 267 -22.82 -0.45 18.59
C THR A 267 -21.84 0.57 18.01
N LEU A 268 -22.33 1.44 17.12
CA LEU A 268 -21.54 2.58 16.64
C LEU A 268 -21.10 3.47 17.81
N ASP A 269 -21.95 3.66 18.84
CA ASP A 269 -21.59 4.40 20.05
C ASP A 269 -20.42 3.73 20.79
N THR A 270 -20.38 2.39 20.82
CA THR A 270 -19.24 1.64 21.37
C THR A 270 -17.97 1.94 20.58
N ALA A 271 -18.07 1.98 19.25
CA ALA A 271 -16.91 2.31 18.40
C ALA A 271 -16.41 3.74 18.64
N VAL A 272 -17.31 4.71 18.77
CA VAL A 272 -16.96 6.10 19.12
C VAL A 272 -16.30 6.16 20.50
N ALA A 273 -16.87 5.50 21.51
CA ALA A 273 -16.27 5.42 22.84
C ALA A 273 -14.87 4.83 22.80
N THR A 274 -14.67 3.76 22.02
CA THR A 274 -13.35 3.14 21.84
C THR A 274 -12.34 4.10 21.21
N VAL A 275 -12.75 4.90 20.20
CA VAL A 275 -11.89 5.95 19.65
C VAL A 275 -11.45 6.93 20.72
N LEU A 276 -12.41 7.42 21.53
CA LEU A 276 -12.12 8.39 22.61
C LEU A 276 -11.20 7.80 23.68
N GLU A 277 -11.42 6.54 24.08
CA GLU A 277 -10.53 5.83 25.01
C GLU A 277 -9.08 5.74 24.47
N ILE A 278 -8.90 5.46 23.19
CA ILE A 278 -7.58 5.42 22.56
C ILE A 278 -6.94 6.81 22.57
N VAL A 279 -7.70 7.85 22.22
CA VAL A 279 -7.22 9.25 22.24
C VAL A 279 -6.75 9.63 23.64
N ASP A 280 -7.58 9.37 24.66
CA ASP A 280 -7.26 9.67 26.06
C ASP A 280 -6.02 8.93 26.54
N GLN A 281 -5.87 7.67 26.14
CA GLN A 281 -4.70 6.87 26.48
C GLN A 281 -3.43 7.44 25.82
N GLU A 282 -3.49 7.78 24.55
CA GLU A 282 -2.35 8.37 23.81
C GLU A 282 -1.99 9.77 24.36
N GLU A 283 -2.97 10.57 24.79
CA GLU A 283 -2.75 11.86 25.45
C GLU A 283 -2.06 11.69 26.81
N LYS A 284 -2.50 10.73 27.62
CA LYS A 284 -1.88 10.42 28.91
C LYS A 284 -0.43 9.93 28.75
N GLU A 285 -0.18 9.05 27.79
CA GLU A 285 1.16 8.55 27.50
C GLU A 285 2.10 9.67 27.04
N ARG A 286 1.59 10.61 26.23
CA ARG A 286 2.32 11.79 25.78
C ARG A 286 2.66 12.73 26.93
N GLN A 287 1.68 12.99 27.83
CA GLN A 287 1.88 13.83 29.01
C GLN A 287 2.91 13.20 29.96
N GLN A 288 2.80 11.89 30.24
CA GLN A 288 3.77 11.17 31.08
C GLN A 288 5.18 11.17 30.45
N GLY A 289 5.25 11.02 29.12
CA GLY A 289 6.51 11.12 28.39
C GLY A 289 7.13 12.52 28.48
N GLN A 290 6.32 13.58 28.39
CA GLN A 290 6.78 14.96 28.57
C GLN A 290 7.21 15.25 30.00
N GLU A 291 6.42 14.81 31.00
CA GLU A 291 6.80 14.95 32.41
C GLU A 291 8.08 14.15 32.76
N ALA A 292 8.26 12.97 32.17
CA ALA A 292 9.48 12.20 32.34
C ALA A 292 10.69 12.91 31.70
N GLN A 293 10.49 13.53 30.53
CA GLN A 293 11.52 14.36 29.89
C GLN A 293 11.79 15.67 30.66
N GLU A 294 10.75 16.30 31.25
CA GLU A 294 10.94 17.48 32.10
C GLU A 294 11.61 17.13 33.43
N LYS A 295 11.26 16.00 34.04
CA LYS A 295 11.94 15.50 35.25
C LYS A 295 13.40 15.07 34.97
N SER A 296 13.71 14.65 33.73
CA SER A 296 15.09 14.42 33.28
C SER A 296 15.82 15.71 32.89
N LYS A 297 15.10 16.82 32.73
CA LYS A 297 15.65 18.18 32.57
C LYS A 297 15.92 18.86 33.92
N GLN A 298 16.57 18.18 34.85
CA GLN A 298 17.32 18.93 35.85
C GLN A 298 18.49 19.63 35.12
N PRO A 299 18.77 20.93 35.49
CA PRO A 299 19.53 21.81 34.64
C PRO A 299 21.00 21.42 34.63
N HIS A 300 21.46 20.79 33.62
CA HIS A 300 22.84 20.79 33.10
C HIS A 300 23.03 19.74 32.01
N ILE A 301 22.53 19.99 30.83
CA ILE A 301 23.24 19.66 29.59
C ILE A 301 22.74 20.65 28.53
N THR A 302 23.39 21.78 28.46
CA THR A 302 23.29 22.68 27.35
C THR A 302 24.04 22.04 26.17
N ASP A 303 23.26 21.73 25.11
CA ASP A 303 23.77 21.44 23.78
C ASP A 303 24.36 20.03 23.51
N MET A 304 23.56 18.97 23.77
CA MET A 304 23.84 17.62 23.25
C MET A 304 23.66 17.48 21.73
N SER A 305 23.19 18.53 21.05
CA SER A 305 23.07 18.53 19.58
C SER A 305 24.42 18.38 18.87
N LYS A 306 25.53 18.69 19.57
CA LYS A 306 26.89 18.49 19.06
C LYS A 306 27.42 17.07 19.22
N PHE A 307 26.72 16.20 19.96
CA PHE A 307 27.19 14.85 20.34
C PHE A 307 26.18 13.76 20.00
N ILE A 308 25.44 13.90 18.89
CA ILE A 308 24.36 12.99 18.48
C ILE A 308 24.85 11.53 18.45
N PHE A 309 26.05 11.29 17.96
CA PHE A 309 26.64 9.94 17.91
C PHE A 309 27.03 9.42 19.29
N LEU A 310 27.54 10.29 20.15
CA LEU A 310 27.90 9.93 21.52
C LEU A 310 26.64 9.66 22.34
N ALA A 311 25.58 10.42 22.15
CA ALA A 311 24.26 10.20 22.77
C ALA A 311 23.64 8.88 22.34
N ALA A 312 23.74 8.51 21.07
CA ALA A 312 23.26 7.23 20.56
C ALA A 312 24.10 6.06 21.12
N LEU A 313 25.40 6.22 21.20
CA LEU A 313 26.31 5.21 21.76
C LEU A 313 26.12 5.03 23.27
N LEU A 314 25.87 6.11 24.01
CA LEU A 314 25.68 6.12 25.45
C LEU A 314 24.22 5.84 25.88
N ALA A 315 23.22 5.93 25.00
CA ALA A 315 21.83 5.57 25.30
C ALA A 315 21.67 4.08 25.64
N ALA A 316 22.63 3.25 25.25
CA ALA A 316 22.71 1.84 25.66
C ALA A 316 23.38 1.63 27.02
N ALA A 317 23.96 2.67 27.64
CA ALA A 317 24.67 2.59 28.93
C ALA A 317 24.26 3.82 29.77
N SER A 318 23.83 3.61 30.99
CA SER A 318 23.49 4.70 31.92
C SER A 318 24.72 5.54 32.24
N VAL A 319 24.65 6.86 32.03
CA VAL A 319 25.69 7.81 32.45
C VAL A 319 25.15 8.58 33.66
N GLU A 320 25.81 8.46 34.79
CA GLU A 320 25.51 9.28 35.96
C GLU A 320 26.19 10.65 35.82
N VAL A 321 25.41 11.72 35.94
CA VAL A 321 25.89 13.09 35.94
C VAL A 321 25.70 13.63 37.36
N VAL A 322 26.83 13.89 38.06
CA VAL A 322 26.85 14.50 39.38
C VAL A 322 27.60 15.83 39.27
N ASP A 323 26.99 16.90 39.76
CA ASP A 323 27.57 18.27 39.79
C ASP A 323 28.08 18.80 38.42
N GLY A 324 27.39 18.43 37.33
CA GLY A 324 27.78 18.90 36.00
C GLY A 324 28.96 18.18 35.38
N GLN A 325 29.42 17.10 35.99
CA GLN A 325 30.47 16.21 35.46
C GLN A 325 29.87 14.82 35.16
N ALA A 326 30.06 14.36 33.94
CA ALA A 326 29.69 13.00 33.54
C ALA A 326 30.85 12.05 33.87
N THR A 327 30.60 11.07 34.72
CA THR A 327 31.58 10.02 35.01
C THR A 327 31.27 8.80 34.18
N LEU A 328 32.15 8.46 33.24
CA LEU A 328 32.05 7.24 32.44
C LEU A 328 32.80 6.10 33.14
N SER A 329 32.20 4.94 33.19
CA SER A 329 32.88 3.73 33.62
C SER A 329 33.97 3.29 32.62
N GLU A 330 34.96 2.56 33.05
CA GLU A 330 36.02 2.02 32.19
C GLU A 330 35.45 1.19 31.03
N ALA A 331 34.36 0.44 31.27
CA ALA A 331 33.65 -0.32 30.23
C ALA A 331 32.98 0.58 29.18
N GLN A 332 32.47 1.73 29.58
CA GLN A 332 31.85 2.71 28.65
C GLN A 332 32.91 3.43 27.83
N LEU A 333 34.06 3.76 28.43
CA LEU A 333 35.21 4.33 27.72
C LEU A 333 35.75 3.33 26.69
N GLN A 334 35.86 2.05 27.07
CA GLN A 334 36.31 1.01 26.16
C GLN A 334 35.34 0.83 24.98
N SER A 335 34.04 0.87 25.24
CA SER A 335 33.01 0.76 24.16
C SER A 335 33.07 1.92 23.17
N ILE A 336 33.42 3.12 23.65
CA ILE A 336 33.62 4.29 22.77
C ILE A 336 34.87 4.11 21.92
N GLU A 337 35.96 3.65 22.54
CA GLU A 337 37.25 3.41 21.89
C GLU A 337 37.12 2.34 20.80
N ASP A 338 36.43 1.24 21.10
CA ASP A 338 36.16 0.14 20.16
C ASP A 338 35.36 0.59 18.95
N GLU A 339 34.35 1.43 19.15
CA GLU A 339 33.54 1.96 18.05
C GLU A 339 34.29 3.00 17.23
N LEU A 340 35.12 3.83 17.85
CA LEU A 340 36.01 4.76 17.13
C LEU A 340 37.03 3.99 16.28
N ALA A 341 37.60 2.92 16.81
CA ALA A 341 38.52 2.05 16.07
C ALA A 341 37.82 1.37 14.88
N ARG A 342 36.55 0.92 15.08
CA ARG A 342 35.72 0.34 14.01
C ARG A 342 35.42 1.35 12.89
N LEU A 343 35.05 2.58 13.25
CA LEU A 343 34.77 3.65 12.30
C LEU A 343 36.02 4.05 11.50
N HIS A 344 37.17 4.13 12.16
CA HIS A 344 38.45 4.41 11.50
C HIS A 344 38.80 3.32 10.48
N GLY A 345 38.60 2.05 10.83
CA GLY A 345 38.81 0.93 9.90
C GLY A 345 37.88 0.94 8.71
N LEU A 346 36.64 1.40 8.88
CA LEU A 346 35.68 1.59 7.76
C LEU A 346 36.07 2.75 6.84
N GLU A 347 36.59 3.84 7.43
CA GLU A 347 37.07 5.01 6.66
C GLU A 347 38.30 4.62 5.82
N GLU A 348 39.27 3.90 6.39
CA GLU A 348 40.41 3.38 5.65
C GLU A 348 40.02 2.41 4.52
N ALA A 349 39.04 1.51 4.76
CA ALA A 349 38.54 0.59 3.75
C ALA A 349 37.78 1.31 2.64
N ALA A 350 37.02 2.36 2.96
CA ALA A 350 36.32 3.19 1.98
C ALA A 350 37.31 3.97 1.09
N GLU A 351 38.37 4.52 1.69
CA GLU A 351 39.42 5.24 0.94
C GLU A 351 40.21 4.29 0.02
N GLN A 352 40.52 3.07 0.47
CA GLN A 352 41.12 2.04 -0.38
C GLN A 352 40.22 1.64 -1.54
N THR A 353 38.93 1.47 -1.28
CA THR A 353 37.94 1.14 -2.32
C THR A 353 37.84 2.25 -3.36
N LYS A 354 37.81 3.51 -2.91
CA LYS A 354 37.79 4.69 -3.77
C LYS A 354 39.03 4.77 -4.65
N THR A 355 40.20 4.52 -4.09
CA THR A 355 41.46 4.50 -4.83
C THR A 355 41.45 3.39 -5.89
N GLN A 356 41.02 2.18 -5.55
CA GLN A 356 40.89 1.07 -6.50
C GLN A 356 39.89 1.39 -7.64
N GLN A 357 38.79 2.05 -7.32
CA GLN A 357 37.83 2.47 -8.33
C GLN A 357 38.42 3.54 -9.27
N GLN A 358 39.17 4.50 -8.73
CA GLN A 358 39.85 5.51 -9.53
C GLN A 358 40.90 4.91 -10.45
N ASP A 359 41.71 3.97 -9.96
CA ASP A 359 42.69 3.24 -10.76
C ASP A 359 42.01 2.46 -11.90
N ARG A 360 40.88 1.83 -11.58
CA ARG A 360 40.11 1.08 -12.59
C ARG A 360 39.46 1.98 -13.63
N ILE A 361 38.97 3.16 -13.26
CA ILE A 361 38.45 4.17 -14.20
C ILE A 361 39.58 4.61 -15.11
N GLN A 362 40.76 4.93 -14.57
CA GLN A 362 41.90 5.35 -15.35
C GLN A 362 42.40 4.26 -16.31
N GLU A 363 42.38 2.99 -15.89
CA GLU A 363 42.70 1.85 -16.76
C GLU A 363 41.71 1.73 -17.92
N LEU A 364 40.41 1.87 -17.64
CA LEU A 364 39.34 1.84 -18.64
C LEU A 364 39.41 3.01 -19.61
N GLU A 365 39.71 4.22 -19.13
CA GLU A 365 39.94 5.40 -19.97
C GLU A 365 41.16 5.21 -20.90
N ASN A 366 42.24 4.66 -20.41
CA ASN A 366 43.42 4.34 -21.20
C ASN A 366 43.14 3.27 -22.29
N LEU A 367 42.32 2.25 -21.93
CA LEU A 367 41.89 1.22 -22.90
C LEU A 367 40.94 1.80 -23.97
N LEU A 368 40.08 2.74 -23.60
CA LEU A 368 39.21 3.44 -24.53
C LEU A 368 40.01 4.34 -25.50
N ALA A 369 40.99 5.07 -24.95
CA ALA A 369 41.89 5.89 -25.76
C ALA A 369 42.77 5.05 -26.71
N ALA A 370 43.21 3.85 -26.28
CA ALA A 370 44.00 2.94 -27.11
C ALA A 370 43.21 2.26 -28.22
N LYS A 371 41.87 2.12 -28.06
CA LYS A 371 41.00 1.51 -29.08
C LYS A 371 40.56 2.46 -30.20
N GLY A 372 40.97 3.72 -30.18
CA GLY A 372 40.65 4.73 -31.21
C GLY A 372 39.15 4.76 -31.51
N ASN A 373 38.47 5.84 -31.26
CA ASN A 373 37.01 5.97 -31.41
C ASN A 373 36.60 5.76 -32.90
N PRO A 374 35.97 4.63 -33.31
CA PRO A 374 35.57 4.40 -34.71
C PRO A 374 34.32 5.21 -35.11
N ALA A 375 33.78 6.04 -34.25
CA ALA A 375 32.52 6.76 -34.49
C ALA A 375 32.69 8.16 -35.09
N ALA A 376 33.93 8.66 -35.33
CA ALA A 376 34.13 10.03 -35.79
C ALA A 376 34.38 10.14 -37.33
N GLU A 377 34.48 9.06 -38.06
CA GLU A 377 34.77 9.11 -39.52
C GLU A 377 33.65 8.64 -40.47
N SER A 378 32.45 8.37 -39.97
CA SER A 378 31.32 7.88 -40.79
C SER A 378 30.17 8.86 -40.97
N ALA A 379 30.36 10.17 -40.80
CA ALA A 379 29.34 11.17 -41.01
C ALA A 379 29.56 12.05 -42.27
N ALA A 380 30.23 11.56 -43.30
CA ALA A 380 30.28 12.25 -44.57
C ALA A 380 30.29 11.21 -45.70
N GLY A 381 29.13 10.96 -46.31
CA GLY A 381 29.14 10.23 -47.62
C GLY A 381 27.96 9.31 -47.82
N VAL A 382 27.00 9.84 -48.58
CA VAL A 382 26.24 9.17 -49.66
C VAL A 382 25.14 8.15 -49.25
N ILE A 383 23.94 8.57 -49.56
CA ILE A 383 22.76 7.76 -49.84
C ILE A 383 23.03 6.92 -51.09
N ASP A 384 22.93 5.63 -51.02
CA ASP A 384 22.48 4.77 -52.11
C ASP A 384 21.78 3.51 -51.62
N GLU A 385 20.71 3.20 -52.32
CA GLU A 385 19.77 2.11 -52.09
C GLU A 385 20.42 0.73 -52.36
N GLU A 386 19.77 -0.22 -51.76
CA GLU A 386 19.61 -1.66 -52.11
C GLU A 386 20.22 -2.68 -51.16
N ALA A 387 19.27 -3.41 -50.64
CA ALA A 387 19.22 -4.88 -50.51
C ALA A 387 20.05 -5.58 -49.44
N ASP A 388 19.28 -6.34 -48.72
CA ASP A 388 19.52 -7.74 -48.36
C ASP A 388 20.18 -8.07 -47.01
N GLY A 389 19.37 -8.71 -46.29
CA GLY A 389 19.53 -9.93 -45.53
C GLY A 389 20.73 -10.09 -44.57
N ASN A 390 20.41 -10.31 -43.35
CA ASN A 390 21.20 -11.08 -42.40
C ASN A 390 22.21 -10.32 -41.53
N ARG A 391 21.76 -9.73 -40.43
CA ARG A 391 22.63 -9.42 -39.29
C ARG A 391 22.24 -10.26 -38.08
N LYS A 392 23.13 -11.15 -37.73
CA LYS A 392 23.17 -11.84 -36.44
C LYS A 392 23.42 -10.79 -35.37
N GLU A 393 22.55 -10.76 -34.33
CA GLU A 393 22.73 -9.94 -33.15
C GLU A 393 23.94 -10.42 -32.34
N ASP A 394 24.75 -9.45 -31.92
CA ASP A 394 25.88 -9.64 -31.01
C ASP A 394 25.37 -9.57 -29.57
N PRO A 395 25.55 -10.58 -28.70
CA PRO A 395 25.01 -10.64 -27.36
C PRO A 395 25.71 -9.73 -26.35
N ASP A 396 26.74 -8.94 -26.73
CA ASP A 396 27.52 -8.13 -25.78
C ASP A 396 27.39 -6.60 -25.97
N ALA A 397 26.24 -6.10 -26.45
CA ALA A 397 26.02 -4.66 -26.51
C ALA A 397 25.70 -4.11 -25.13
N PRO A 398 26.39 -3.04 -24.62
CA PRO A 398 26.14 -2.48 -23.31
C PRO A 398 24.74 -1.85 -23.22
N ALA A 399 24.01 -2.17 -22.19
CA ALA A 399 22.70 -1.61 -21.86
C ALA A 399 22.78 -0.07 -21.74
N LYS A 400 21.89 0.64 -22.42
CA LYS A 400 21.71 2.09 -22.27
C LYS A 400 21.43 2.43 -20.82
N THR A 401 22.05 3.48 -20.32
CA THR A 401 21.83 3.93 -18.93
C THR A 401 20.35 4.32 -18.70
N THR A 402 19.89 4.11 -17.50
CA THR A 402 18.48 4.39 -17.10
C THR A 402 18.08 5.84 -17.41
N GLU A 403 19.02 6.77 -17.37
CA GLU A 403 18.80 8.20 -17.67
C GLU A 403 18.47 8.47 -19.14
N GLU A 404 19.13 7.76 -20.07
CA GLU A 404 18.84 7.90 -21.50
C GLU A 404 17.49 7.29 -21.89
N ALA A 405 17.08 6.23 -21.22
CA ALA A 405 15.74 5.65 -21.36
C ALA A 405 14.64 6.58 -20.87
N PHE A 406 14.86 7.28 -19.75
CA PHE A 406 13.94 8.30 -19.22
C PHE A 406 13.88 9.57 -20.07
N ALA A 407 15.00 9.99 -20.65
CA ALA A 407 15.04 11.15 -21.56
C ALA A 407 14.30 10.87 -22.88
N ALA A 408 14.43 9.66 -23.43
CA ALA A 408 13.69 9.23 -24.61
C ALA A 408 12.17 9.13 -24.35
N ALA A 409 11.76 8.63 -23.16
CA ALA A 409 10.35 8.55 -22.77
C ALA A 409 9.72 9.94 -22.58
N ARG A 410 10.43 10.91 -22.00
CA ARG A 410 9.95 12.31 -21.88
C ARG A 410 9.71 12.96 -23.22
N LYS A 411 10.63 12.77 -24.17
CA LYS A 411 10.51 13.32 -25.51
C LYS A 411 9.33 12.74 -26.30
N HIS A 412 8.98 11.49 -26.01
CA HIS A 412 7.82 10.82 -26.62
C HIS A 412 6.47 11.32 -26.03
N MET A 413 6.46 11.73 -24.76
CA MET A 413 5.26 12.28 -24.11
C MET A 413 4.97 13.74 -24.52
N GLU A 414 5.98 14.52 -24.91
CA GLU A 414 5.80 15.89 -25.42
C GLU A 414 5.27 15.97 -26.87
N ILE A 415 5.33 14.86 -27.61
CA ILE A 415 4.87 14.79 -29.03
C ILE A 415 3.39 14.34 -29.13
N TYR A 416 2.86 13.68 -28.08
CA TYR A 416 1.51 13.09 -28.07
C TYR A 416 0.63 13.49 -26.88
N GLY A 417 0.97 14.56 -26.15
CA GLY A 417 0.19 15.19 -25.09
C GLY A 417 -0.73 16.28 -25.57
#